data_e563773537de91c48c2a5d6437bbb361
#
_entry.id   e563773537de91c48c2a5d6437bbb361
#
_cell.length_a   1.000
_cell.length_b   1.000
_cell.length_c   1.000
_cell.angle_alpha   90.00
_cell.angle_beta   90.00
_cell.angle_gamma   90.00
#
_symmetry.space_group_name_H-M   'P 1'
#
loop_
_entity.id
_entity.type
_entity.pdbx_description
1 polymer ?
#
loop_
_entity_poly.entity_id
_entity_poly.type
_entity_poly.pdbx_seq_one_letter_code
_entity_poly.pdbx_strand_id
1 'polypeptide(L)'
;HPIQNYRISSSFGSPTLWDTVSRYCQKSKIRLPSLRRILIAGAPVPGTLLKRFEFILEPDCKVLTPYGATEALPVTSIERQEIVDDTLARSEKGEGTCVGKPVPGAELKIIRISDEPIPKWEEGLEIPKGQIGEIIVKAPWVTKTYFNREDVTRLTKIPDGKTFWHRMGDVGKWDKQNRLWFCGRKCHRVIIGLETLFTIPCEAIFNQHTDVKRSALVGKSSNREPVIIIEPENKDRVAKDREIFTKELLELGAAHPHTRSIKKILFYPDFPVDVRHNAKIFREKLAAWAESQ
;
A
#
# COMPACT_ATOMS: atom_id res chain seq x y z
N HIS A 1 5.56 -29.91 13.40
CA HIS A 1 5.30 -28.83 12.44
C HIS A 1 6.38 -28.88 11.34
N PRO A 2 6.05 -28.82 10.03
CA PRO A 2 7.03 -28.98 8.94
C PRO A 2 8.27 -28.09 9.07
N ILE A 3 8.10 -26.79 9.43
CA ILE A 3 9.22 -25.84 9.58
C ILE A 3 10.23 -26.36 10.61
N GLN A 4 9.77 -26.90 11.75
CA GLN A 4 10.65 -27.43 12.80
C GLN A 4 11.22 -28.78 12.39
N ASN A 5 10.38 -29.71 11.91
CA ASN A 5 10.79 -31.07 11.56
C ASN A 5 11.85 -31.11 10.45
N TYR A 6 11.73 -30.25 9.45
CA TYR A 6 12.66 -30.14 8.33
C TYR A 6 13.70 -29.04 8.51
N ARG A 7 13.70 -28.34 9.66
CA ARG A 7 14.64 -27.25 9.95
C ARG A 7 14.70 -26.22 8.84
N ILE A 8 13.55 -25.80 8.32
CA ILE A 8 13.45 -24.84 7.21
C ILE A 8 14.09 -23.52 7.63
N SER A 9 15.00 -23.00 6.83
CA SER A 9 15.75 -21.77 7.09
C SER A 9 15.24 -20.55 6.34
N SER A 10 14.50 -20.73 5.24
CA SER A 10 13.95 -19.64 4.43
C SER A 10 12.51 -19.92 4.04
N SER A 11 11.70 -18.87 4.00
CA SER A 11 10.28 -18.98 3.59
C SER A 11 9.85 -17.74 2.81
N PHE A 12 8.86 -17.96 1.92
CA PHE A 12 8.14 -16.91 1.21
C PHE A 12 6.64 -17.11 1.46
N GLY A 13 5.89 -16.00 1.61
CA GLY A 13 4.44 -16.09 1.77
C GLY A 13 3.74 -14.75 1.70
N SER A 14 2.41 -14.81 1.60
CA SER A 14 1.58 -13.61 1.70
C SER A 14 1.43 -13.15 3.16
N PRO A 15 1.06 -11.89 3.40
CA PRO A 15 0.72 -11.42 4.75
C PRO A 15 -0.35 -12.28 5.43
N THR A 16 -1.38 -12.71 4.70
CA THR A 16 -2.47 -13.55 5.22
C THR A 16 -1.98 -14.91 5.70
N LEU A 17 -1.09 -15.55 4.92
CA LEU A 17 -0.48 -16.82 5.31
C LEU A 17 0.31 -16.65 6.62
N TRP A 18 1.17 -15.63 6.68
CA TRP A 18 2.01 -15.41 7.85
C TRP A 18 1.21 -14.90 9.05
N ASP A 19 0.11 -14.19 8.86
CA ASP A 19 -0.80 -13.83 9.95
C ASP A 19 -1.40 -15.09 10.60
N THR A 20 -1.87 -16.03 9.79
CA THR A 20 -2.39 -17.32 10.28
C THR A 20 -1.33 -18.12 11.02
N VAL A 21 -0.14 -18.28 10.42
CA VAL A 21 0.97 -19.04 11.04
C VAL A 21 1.41 -18.38 12.34
N SER A 22 1.59 -17.06 12.35
CA SER A 22 2.08 -16.34 13.52
C SER A 22 1.08 -16.36 14.68
N ARG A 23 -0.21 -16.22 14.41
CA ARG A 23 -1.26 -16.36 15.43
C ARG A 23 -1.27 -17.76 16.06
N TYR A 24 -1.18 -18.79 15.22
CA TYR A 24 -1.09 -20.17 15.69
C TYR A 24 0.15 -20.38 16.57
N CYS A 25 1.32 -19.94 16.11
CA CYS A 25 2.56 -20.07 16.85
C CYS A 25 2.51 -19.33 18.19
N GLN A 26 1.98 -18.10 18.22
CA GLN A 26 1.82 -17.33 19.44
C GLN A 26 0.87 -18.01 20.44
N LYS A 27 -0.31 -18.47 19.98
CA LYS A 27 -1.30 -19.19 20.82
C LYS A 27 -0.73 -20.49 21.38
N SER A 28 0.03 -21.22 20.59
CA SER A 28 0.61 -22.52 20.95
C SER A 28 2.00 -22.39 21.60
N LYS A 29 2.50 -21.16 21.83
CA LYS A 29 3.85 -20.87 22.36
C LYS A 29 4.98 -21.56 21.57
N ILE A 30 4.82 -21.64 20.23
CA ILE A 30 5.80 -22.25 19.33
C ILE A 30 6.75 -21.17 18.82
N ARG A 31 8.06 -21.42 18.90
CA ARG A 31 9.11 -20.64 18.23
C ARG A 31 9.61 -21.39 17.00
N LEU A 32 10.15 -20.63 16.04
CA LEU A 32 10.66 -21.15 14.77
C LEU A 32 12.16 -20.83 14.61
N PRO A 33 13.01 -21.43 15.46
CA PRO A 33 14.43 -21.03 15.59
C PRO A 33 15.29 -21.38 14.37
N SER A 34 14.80 -22.24 13.46
CA SER A 34 15.52 -22.56 12.22
C SER A 34 15.42 -21.48 11.14
N LEU A 35 14.37 -20.64 11.19
CA LEU A 35 14.15 -19.59 10.19
C LEU A 35 15.24 -18.50 10.29
N ARG A 36 15.84 -18.16 9.18
CA ARG A 36 16.85 -17.12 9.00
C ARG A 36 16.37 -16.01 8.08
N ARG A 37 15.46 -16.32 7.16
CA ARG A 37 14.93 -15.35 6.20
C ARG A 37 13.46 -15.63 5.88
N ILE A 38 12.66 -14.57 5.93
CA ILE A 38 11.27 -14.60 5.48
C ILE A 38 11.06 -13.45 4.49
N LEU A 39 10.46 -13.75 3.34
CA LEU A 39 9.99 -12.75 2.37
C LEU A 39 8.47 -12.71 2.43
N ILE A 40 7.89 -11.53 2.62
CA ILE A 40 6.45 -11.33 2.68
C ILE A 40 6.05 -10.34 1.60
N ALA A 41 5.26 -10.79 0.61
CA ALA A 41 4.85 -9.97 -0.52
C ALA A 41 3.41 -10.27 -0.95
N GLY A 42 2.94 -9.50 -1.95
CA GLY A 42 1.62 -9.65 -2.57
C GLY A 42 0.55 -8.73 -2.00
N ALA A 43 0.75 -8.17 -0.81
CA ALA A 43 -0.13 -7.18 -0.19
C ALA A 43 0.64 -6.37 0.86
N PRO A 44 0.12 -5.21 1.32
CA PRO A 44 0.68 -4.50 2.46
C PRO A 44 0.76 -5.39 3.71
N VAL A 45 1.88 -5.32 4.43
CA VAL A 45 2.11 -6.14 5.63
C VAL A 45 1.64 -5.37 6.87
N PRO A 46 0.66 -5.88 7.63
CA PRO A 46 0.17 -5.20 8.82
C PRO A 46 1.26 -5.08 9.89
N GLY A 47 1.34 -3.91 10.56
CA GLY A 47 2.28 -3.68 11.66
C GLY A 47 2.10 -4.67 12.82
N THR A 48 0.86 -5.08 13.10
CA THR A 48 0.54 -6.10 14.11
C THR A 48 1.16 -7.47 13.80
N LEU A 49 1.22 -7.86 12.52
CA LEU A 49 1.92 -9.06 12.08
C LEU A 49 3.43 -8.92 12.29
N LEU A 50 4.01 -7.79 11.89
CA LEU A 50 5.45 -7.55 12.05
C LEU A 50 5.89 -7.56 13.52
N LYS A 51 5.11 -6.94 14.40
CA LYS A 51 5.35 -6.98 15.86
C LYS A 51 5.25 -8.40 16.43
N ARG A 52 4.30 -9.21 15.94
CA ARG A 52 4.11 -10.60 16.41
C ARG A 52 5.30 -11.52 16.12
N PHE A 53 6.08 -11.24 15.09
CA PHE A 53 7.28 -12.01 14.78
C PHE A 53 8.34 -12.00 15.90
N GLU A 54 8.35 -10.99 16.76
CA GLU A 54 9.25 -10.92 17.92
C GLU A 54 9.07 -12.12 18.86
N PHE A 55 7.85 -12.64 18.99
CA PHE A 55 7.54 -13.78 19.86
C PHE A 55 7.89 -15.14 19.26
N ILE A 56 8.01 -15.24 17.93
CA ILE A 56 8.10 -16.54 17.25
C ILE A 56 9.41 -16.76 16.50
N LEU A 57 10.17 -15.70 16.20
CA LEU A 57 11.43 -15.77 15.47
C LEU A 57 12.63 -15.48 16.39
N GLU A 58 13.82 -15.89 15.95
CA GLU A 58 15.06 -15.47 16.57
C GLU A 58 15.43 -14.04 16.12
N PRO A 59 16.16 -13.27 16.96
CA PRO A 59 16.51 -11.87 16.66
C PRO A 59 17.27 -11.68 15.35
N ASP A 60 18.06 -12.66 14.92
CA ASP A 60 18.84 -12.65 13.69
C ASP A 60 18.05 -13.03 12.42
N CYS A 61 16.80 -13.44 12.57
CA CYS A 61 15.93 -13.76 11.46
C CYS A 61 15.50 -12.50 10.70
N LYS A 62 15.92 -12.38 9.44
CA LYS A 62 15.58 -11.27 8.56
C LYS A 62 14.18 -11.47 7.97
N VAL A 63 13.27 -10.56 8.26
CA VAL A 63 11.94 -10.49 7.63
C VAL A 63 11.93 -9.30 6.68
N LEU A 64 11.83 -9.59 5.39
CA LEU A 64 11.90 -8.60 4.32
C LEU A 64 10.54 -8.46 3.64
N THR A 65 10.16 -7.22 3.35
CA THR A 65 8.93 -6.91 2.60
C THR A 65 9.30 -6.26 1.27
N PRO A 66 9.49 -7.06 0.20
CA PRO A 66 9.77 -6.52 -1.13
C PRO A 66 8.51 -5.86 -1.72
N TYR A 67 8.74 -4.73 -2.42
CA TYR A 67 7.73 -4.04 -3.22
C TYR A 67 8.05 -4.21 -4.72
N GLY A 68 6.98 -4.30 -5.50
CA GLY A 68 7.02 -4.37 -6.97
C GLY A 68 5.69 -4.85 -7.53
N ALA A 69 5.68 -5.10 -8.83
CA ALA A 69 4.55 -5.64 -9.58
C ALA A 69 5.02 -6.82 -10.44
N THR A 70 4.11 -7.54 -11.05
CA THR A 70 4.45 -8.66 -11.96
C THR A 70 5.42 -8.23 -13.06
N GLU A 71 5.30 -6.99 -13.50
CA GLU A 71 6.13 -6.37 -14.53
C GLU A 71 7.55 -6.02 -14.05
N ALA A 72 7.72 -5.85 -12.73
CA ALA A 72 8.98 -5.43 -12.12
C ALA A 72 9.00 -5.84 -10.64
N LEU A 73 9.62 -6.97 -10.32
CA LEU A 73 9.74 -7.46 -8.94
C LEU A 73 11.09 -8.18 -8.73
N PRO A 74 11.81 -7.88 -7.64
CA PRO A 74 11.58 -6.79 -6.68
C PRO A 74 12.04 -5.44 -7.22
N VAL A 75 11.45 -4.36 -6.72
CA VAL A 75 11.85 -2.97 -7.02
C VAL A 75 12.56 -2.35 -5.83
N THR A 76 11.93 -2.43 -4.65
CA THR A 76 12.54 -2.05 -3.36
C THR A 76 12.34 -3.16 -2.34
N SER A 77 13.03 -3.04 -1.21
CA SER A 77 12.83 -3.91 -0.05
C SER A 77 13.13 -3.16 1.24
N ILE A 78 12.40 -3.52 2.30
CA ILE A 78 12.62 -3.01 3.65
C ILE A 78 12.59 -4.16 4.65
N GLU A 79 13.39 -4.07 5.70
CA GLU A 79 13.45 -5.07 6.76
C GLU A 79 12.45 -4.73 7.88
N ARG A 80 11.87 -5.76 8.50
CA ARG A 80 10.91 -5.66 9.60
C ARG A 80 11.37 -4.69 10.69
N GLN A 81 12.63 -4.78 11.09
CA GLN A 81 13.14 -3.96 12.19
C GLN A 81 13.05 -2.47 11.87
N GLU A 82 13.46 -2.07 10.67
CA GLU A 82 13.34 -0.68 10.21
C GLU A 82 11.87 -0.21 10.15
N ILE A 83 10.95 -1.12 9.77
CA ILE A 83 9.53 -0.78 9.77
C ILE A 83 9.03 -0.54 11.20
N VAL A 84 9.31 -1.45 12.13
CA VAL A 84 8.78 -1.39 13.50
C VAL A 84 9.37 -0.23 14.28
N ASP A 85 10.67 0.05 14.11
CA ASP A 85 11.38 1.05 14.90
C ASP A 85 11.16 2.49 14.41
N ASP A 86 10.90 2.70 13.10
CA ASP A 86 10.81 4.05 12.52
C ASP A 86 9.56 4.25 11.67
N THR A 87 9.42 3.45 10.59
CA THR A 87 8.51 3.85 9.52
C THR A 87 7.05 3.53 9.79
N LEU A 88 6.73 2.60 10.69
CA LEU A 88 5.35 2.23 11.02
C LEU A 88 4.58 3.41 11.61
N ALA A 89 5.15 4.08 12.62
CA ALA A 89 4.50 5.23 13.27
C ALA A 89 4.26 6.40 12.31
N ARG A 90 5.14 6.56 11.33
CA ARG A 90 4.99 7.57 10.27
C ARG A 90 3.93 7.17 9.25
N SER A 91 3.84 5.88 8.91
CA SER A 91 2.77 5.34 8.04
C SER A 91 1.40 5.56 8.67
N GLU A 92 1.27 5.31 9.97
CA GLU A 92 0.05 5.55 10.75
C GLU A 92 -0.37 7.03 10.76
N LYS A 93 0.59 7.96 10.63
CA LYS A 93 0.34 9.41 10.51
C LYS A 93 0.04 9.87 9.07
N GLY A 94 -0.10 8.96 8.13
CA GLY A 94 -0.48 9.27 6.75
C GLY A 94 0.69 9.67 5.84
N GLU A 95 1.94 9.34 6.18
CA GLU A 95 3.06 9.60 5.25
C GLU A 95 3.09 8.67 4.03
N GLY A 96 2.26 7.64 4.01
CA GLY A 96 2.28 6.53 3.07
C GLY A 96 2.83 5.25 3.70
N THR A 97 3.01 4.20 2.93
CA THR A 97 3.68 2.97 3.39
C THR A 97 5.13 2.98 2.93
N CYS A 98 6.08 2.95 3.86
CA CYS A 98 7.48 2.85 3.49
C CYS A 98 7.76 1.44 2.92
N VAL A 99 8.27 1.40 1.69
CA VAL A 99 8.65 0.17 0.98
C VAL A 99 10.17 0.03 0.82
N GLY A 100 10.93 0.89 1.49
CA GLY A 100 12.38 0.80 1.63
C GLY A 100 13.16 1.39 0.46
N LYS A 101 14.35 0.82 0.23
CA LYS A 101 15.31 1.30 -0.76
C LYS A 101 15.32 0.41 -2.01
N PRO A 102 15.75 0.95 -3.17
CA PRO A 102 15.93 0.17 -4.37
C PRO A 102 16.83 -1.03 -4.13
N VAL A 103 16.45 -2.18 -4.69
CA VAL A 103 17.33 -3.35 -4.69
C VAL A 103 18.49 -3.14 -5.68
N PRO A 104 19.63 -3.80 -5.50
CA PRO A 104 20.75 -3.69 -6.43
C PRO A 104 20.33 -3.96 -7.89
N GLY A 105 20.66 -3.03 -8.78
CA GLY A 105 20.32 -3.09 -10.21
C GLY A 105 18.96 -2.48 -10.58
N ALA A 106 18.16 -2.02 -9.61
CA ALA A 106 16.96 -1.23 -9.86
C ALA A 106 17.28 0.26 -9.75
N GLU A 107 16.93 1.02 -10.79
CA GLU A 107 16.89 2.47 -10.77
C GLU A 107 15.44 2.93 -10.64
N LEU A 108 15.16 3.86 -9.73
CA LEU A 108 13.81 4.41 -9.51
C LEU A 108 13.83 5.93 -9.58
N LYS A 109 12.76 6.47 -10.12
CA LYS A 109 12.49 7.91 -10.11
C LYS A 109 11.03 8.18 -9.76
N ILE A 110 10.77 9.38 -9.28
CA ILE A 110 9.42 9.89 -9.07
C ILE A 110 9.21 11.03 -10.05
N ILE A 111 8.19 10.89 -10.89
CA ILE A 111 7.88 11.85 -11.95
C ILE A 111 6.53 12.53 -11.71
N ARG A 112 6.29 13.62 -12.43
CA ARG A 112 4.98 14.25 -12.46
C ARG A 112 3.93 13.24 -12.92
N ILE A 113 2.80 13.18 -12.21
CA ILE A 113 1.68 12.29 -12.55
C ILE A 113 1.09 12.69 -13.91
N SER A 114 0.96 11.72 -14.81
CA SER A 114 0.29 11.89 -16.11
C SER A 114 -0.64 10.70 -16.37
N ASP A 115 -1.79 10.96 -16.97
CA ASP A 115 -2.69 9.90 -17.46
C ASP A 115 -2.43 9.58 -18.94
N GLU A 116 -1.63 10.41 -19.61
CA GLU A 116 -1.26 10.25 -21.02
C GLU A 116 0.07 9.49 -21.18
N PRO A 117 0.31 8.88 -22.35
CA PRO A 117 1.61 8.32 -22.71
C PRO A 117 2.69 9.39 -22.68
N ILE A 118 3.89 9.00 -22.23
CA ILE A 118 5.08 9.86 -22.24
C ILE A 118 5.99 9.36 -23.36
N PRO A 119 6.19 10.16 -24.43
CA PRO A 119 6.83 9.67 -25.67
C PRO A 119 8.33 9.40 -25.53
N LYS A 120 9.01 10.09 -24.62
CA LYS A 120 10.43 9.90 -24.32
C LYS A 120 10.77 10.38 -22.91
N TRP A 121 11.85 9.86 -22.37
CA TRP A 121 12.40 10.33 -21.10
C TRP A 121 13.04 11.72 -21.28
N GLU A 122 12.74 12.62 -20.34
CA GLU A 122 13.37 13.93 -20.18
C GLU A 122 13.58 14.20 -18.67
N GLU A 123 14.73 14.79 -18.31
CA GLU A 123 15.06 15.07 -16.89
C GLU A 123 14.03 15.96 -16.19
N GLY A 124 13.38 16.86 -16.92
CA GLY A 124 12.32 17.72 -16.40
C GLY A 124 11.02 17.00 -15.99
N LEU A 125 10.91 15.69 -16.22
CA LEU A 125 9.80 14.88 -15.72
C LEU A 125 9.94 14.55 -14.24
N GLU A 126 11.17 14.45 -13.72
CA GLU A 126 11.44 14.12 -12.32
C GLU A 126 11.03 15.29 -11.42
N ILE A 127 10.41 14.96 -10.27
CA ILE A 127 9.97 15.97 -9.30
C ILE A 127 10.84 15.96 -8.04
N PRO A 128 10.87 17.07 -7.29
CA PRO A 128 11.66 17.18 -6.06
C PRO A 128 11.28 16.12 -5.01
N LYS A 129 12.29 15.68 -4.23
CA LYS A 129 12.07 14.77 -3.09
C LYS A 129 11.05 15.34 -2.11
N GLY A 130 10.25 14.46 -1.53
CA GLY A 130 9.16 14.81 -0.62
C GLY A 130 7.81 15.06 -1.30
N GLN A 131 7.80 15.36 -2.58
CA GLN A 131 6.56 15.48 -3.35
C GLN A 131 6.07 14.12 -3.82
N ILE A 132 4.74 13.92 -3.83
CA ILE A 132 4.13 12.68 -4.32
C ILE A 132 3.98 12.78 -5.85
N GLY A 133 4.50 11.77 -6.54
CA GLY A 133 4.41 11.62 -7.99
C GLY A 133 4.28 10.18 -8.41
N GLU A 134 4.35 9.93 -9.71
CA GLU A 134 4.27 8.58 -10.28
C GLU A 134 5.62 7.87 -10.16
N ILE A 135 5.59 6.62 -9.69
CA ILE A 135 6.77 5.77 -9.55
C ILE A 135 7.13 5.15 -10.89
N ILE A 136 8.37 5.34 -11.33
CA ILE A 136 8.92 4.66 -12.49
C ILE A 136 10.17 3.88 -12.13
N VAL A 137 10.39 2.78 -12.84
CA VAL A 137 11.52 1.87 -12.60
C VAL A 137 12.23 1.49 -13.90
N LYS A 138 13.54 1.36 -13.81
CA LYS A 138 14.40 0.77 -14.84
C LYS A 138 15.22 -0.33 -14.20
N ALA A 139 15.14 -1.55 -14.74
CA ALA A 139 15.95 -2.69 -14.28
C ALA A 139 16.00 -3.77 -15.38
N PRO A 140 17.03 -4.64 -15.39
CA PRO A 140 17.19 -5.69 -16.41
C PRO A 140 16.02 -6.69 -16.46
N TRP A 141 15.33 -6.89 -15.35
CA TRP A 141 14.20 -7.84 -15.23
C TRP A 141 12.84 -7.24 -15.49
N VAL A 142 12.76 -5.95 -15.83
CA VAL A 142 11.47 -5.31 -16.15
C VAL A 142 10.94 -5.84 -17.48
N THR A 143 9.67 -6.25 -17.51
CA THR A 143 9.01 -6.73 -18.73
C THR A 143 9.01 -5.65 -19.81
N LYS A 144 9.28 -6.02 -21.07
CA LYS A 144 9.41 -5.06 -22.17
C LYS A 144 8.07 -4.59 -22.72
N THR A 145 7.14 -5.52 -22.88
CA THR A 145 5.85 -5.28 -23.53
C THR A 145 4.73 -6.07 -22.88
N TYR A 146 3.49 -5.66 -23.12
CA TYR A 146 2.30 -6.45 -22.84
C TYR A 146 1.85 -7.17 -24.13
N PHE A 147 1.62 -8.46 -24.02
CA PHE A 147 1.26 -9.29 -25.20
C PHE A 147 -0.07 -8.81 -25.81
N ASN A 148 -0.06 -8.53 -27.11
CA ASN A 148 -1.21 -8.02 -27.87
C ASN A 148 -1.88 -6.75 -27.25
N ARG A 149 -1.14 -5.94 -26.50
CA ARG A 149 -1.63 -4.69 -25.87
C ARG A 149 -0.62 -3.57 -26.08
N GLU A 150 -0.50 -3.11 -27.32
CA GLU A 150 0.40 -2.00 -27.67
C GLU A 150 -0.03 -0.68 -27.03
N ASP A 151 -1.34 -0.48 -26.89
CA ASP A 151 -1.94 0.65 -26.17
C ASP A 151 -1.42 0.75 -24.74
N VAL A 152 -1.47 -0.36 -23.97
CA VAL A 152 -1.00 -0.43 -22.59
C VAL A 152 0.53 -0.32 -22.54
N THR A 153 1.23 -0.95 -23.49
CA THR A 153 2.70 -0.87 -23.57
C THR A 153 3.15 0.59 -23.73
N ARG A 154 2.54 1.33 -24.68
CA ARG A 154 2.83 2.75 -24.92
C ARG A 154 2.50 3.64 -23.71
N LEU A 155 1.41 3.34 -22.98
CA LEU A 155 1.02 4.09 -21.79
C LEU A 155 2.01 3.87 -20.63
N THR A 156 2.61 2.67 -20.53
CA THR A 156 3.39 2.25 -19.36
C THR A 156 4.90 2.25 -19.56
N LYS A 157 5.39 2.39 -20.79
CA LYS A 157 6.81 2.41 -21.10
C LYS A 157 7.23 3.77 -21.65
N ILE A 158 8.22 4.40 -21.01
CA ILE A 158 8.80 5.66 -21.44
C ILE A 158 10.14 5.35 -22.10
N PRO A 159 10.29 5.52 -23.43
CA PRO A 159 11.56 5.29 -24.12
C PRO A 159 12.69 6.16 -23.58
N ASP A 160 13.90 5.57 -23.43
CA ASP A 160 15.10 6.25 -22.94
C ASP A 160 16.35 5.69 -23.68
N GLY A 161 16.60 6.23 -24.87
CA GLY A 161 17.65 5.74 -25.78
C GLY A 161 17.40 4.29 -26.20
N LYS A 162 18.32 3.39 -25.84
CA LYS A 162 18.21 1.93 -26.08
C LYS A 162 17.46 1.18 -24.97
N THR A 163 17.02 1.89 -23.95
CA THR A 163 16.33 1.35 -22.76
C THR A 163 14.96 2.01 -22.60
N PHE A 164 14.31 1.76 -21.48
CA PHE A 164 13.04 2.39 -21.13
C PHE A 164 12.85 2.44 -19.63
N TRP A 165 12.00 3.36 -19.17
CA TRP A 165 11.42 3.36 -17.83
C TRP A 165 10.05 2.72 -17.85
N HIS A 166 9.76 1.88 -16.86
CA HIS A 166 8.42 1.33 -16.65
C HIS A 166 7.66 2.16 -15.62
N ARG A 167 6.47 2.59 -15.97
CA ARG A 167 5.52 3.27 -15.10
C ARG A 167 4.78 2.21 -14.29
N MET A 168 4.98 2.20 -12.96
CA MET A 168 4.41 1.18 -12.07
C MET A 168 2.87 1.28 -11.93
N GLY A 169 2.27 2.40 -12.37
CA GLY A 169 0.88 2.72 -12.08
C GLY A 169 0.60 3.03 -10.61
N ASP A 170 1.67 3.27 -9.86
CA ASP A 170 1.68 3.59 -8.44
C ASP A 170 2.18 5.01 -8.23
N VAL A 171 1.78 5.63 -7.11
CA VAL A 171 2.27 6.93 -6.69
C VAL A 171 3.00 6.84 -5.36
N GLY A 172 4.01 7.68 -5.21
CA GLY A 172 4.85 7.68 -4.01
C GLY A 172 5.78 8.88 -3.94
N LYS A 173 6.60 8.91 -2.92
CA LYS A 173 7.59 9.96 -2.68
C LYS A 173 8.88 9.40 -2.09
N TRP A 174 9.98 10.11 -2.27
CA TRP A 174 11.23 9.87 -1.56
C TRP A 174 11.24 10.58 -0.21
N ASP A 175 11.75 9.93 0.82
CA ASP A 175 12.13 10.62 2.06
C ASP A 175 13.60 11.08 2.04
N LYS A 176 14.01 11.72 3.14
CA LYS A 176 15.40 12.24 3.29
C LYS A 176 16.45 11.12 3.36
N GLN A 177 16.06 9.90 3.74
CA GLN A 177 16.92 8.72 3.80
C GLN A 177 16.94 7.92 2.49
N ASN A 178 16.39 8.47 1.38
CA ASN A 178 16.23 7.79 0.09
C ASN A 178 15.42 6.49 0.17
N ARG A 179 14.39 6.45 1.03
CA ARG A 179 13.41 5.38 1.07
C ARG A 179 12.18 5.79 0.28
N LEU A 180 11.63 4.84 -0.45
CA LEU A 180 10.38 5.01 -1.19
C LEU A 180 9.18 4.84 -0.27
N TRP A 181 8.27 5.79 -0.32
CA TRP A 181 6.98 5.76 0.38
C TRP A 181 5.86 5.62 -0.63
N PHE A 182 5.22 4.47 -0.64
CA PHE A 182 4.08 4.16 -1.49
C PHE A 182 2.83 4.87 -0.95
N CYS A 183 2.14 5.61 -1.83
CA CYS A 183 0.98 6.42 -1.48
C CYS A 183 -0.33 5.92 -2.12
N GLY A 184 -0.27 4.83 -2.89
CA GLY A 184 -1.45 4.20 -3.51
C GLY A 184 -1.30 4.00 -5.01
N ARG A 185 -2.36 3.46 -5.63
CA ARG A 185 -2.44 3.34 -7.10
C ARG A 185 -2.77 4.70 -7.71
N LYS A 186 -2.13 5.02 -8.82
CA LYS A 186 -2.38 6.26 -9.57
C LYS A 186 -3.85 6.43 -9.95
N CYS A 187 -4.49 5.36 -10.41
CA CYS A 187 -5.89 5.36 -10.83
C CYS A 187 -6.91 5.53 -9.68
N HIS A 188 -6.49 5.33 -8.44
CA HIS A 188 -7.36 5.46 -7.27
C HIS A 188 -7.24 6.82 -6.56
N ARG A 189 -6.40 7.73 -7.05
CA ARG A 189 -6.34 9.08 -6.50
C ARG A 189 -7.66 9.82 -6.72
N VAL A 190 -8.01 10.68 -5.78
CA VAL A 190 -9.23 11.52 -5.90
C VAL A 190 -8.79 12.97 -6.10
N ILE A 191 -9.26 13.58 -7.19
CA ILE A 191 -8.88 14.94 -7.59
C ILE A 191 -10.04 15.87 -7.29
N ILE A 192 -9.79 16.91 -6.47
CA ILE A 192 -10.78 17.90 -6.04
C ILE A 192 -10.22 19.30 -6.38
N GLY A 193 -10.65 19.88 -7.49
CA GLY A 193 -10.07 21.14 -7.96
C GLY A 193 -8.56 21.00 -8.17
N LEU A 194 -7.77 21.72 -7.38
CA LEU A 194 -6.30 21.67 -7.40
C LEU A 194 -5.69 20.67 -6.40
N GLU A 195 -6.50 20.10 -5.50
CA GLU A 195 -6.06 19.13 -4.51
C GLU A 195 -6.14 17.71 -5.07
N THR A 196 -5.16 16.89 -4.71
CA THR A 196 -5.19 15.44 -5.00
C THR A 196 -5.04 14.67 -3.71
N LEU A 197 -6.02 13.84 -3.42
CA LEU A 197 -6.00 12.92 -2.28
C LEU A 197 -5.50 11.55 -2.74
N PHE A 198 -4.57 10.99 -1.96
CA PHE A 198 -4.00 9.68 -2.21
C PHE A 198 -4.53 8.66 -1.19
N THR A 199 -4.86 7.47 -1.65
CA THR A 199 -5.59 6.48 -0.86
C THR A 199 -4.87 6.10 0.42
N ILE A 200 -3.62 5.68 0.34
CA ILE A 200 -2.88 5.16 1.50
C ILE A 200 -2.67 6.21 2.60
N PRO A 201 -2.20 7.44 2.31
CA PRO A 201 -2.11 8.50 3.30
C PRO A 201 -3.43 8.82 4.01
N CYS A 202 -4.52 8.93 3.24
CA CYS A 202 -5.82 9.26 3.82
C CYS A 202 -6.39 8.12 4.65
N GLU A 203 -6.38 6.90 4.12
CA GLU A 203 -6.91 5.72 4.80
C GLU A 203 -6.16 5.40 6.09
N ALA A 204 -4.86 5.66 6.14
CA ALA A 204 -4.05 5.45 7.35
C ALA A 204 -4.60 6.23 8.56
N ILE A 205 -5.13 7.43 8.35
CA ILE A 205 -5.71 8.24 9.42
C ILE A 205 -6.97 7.59 9.99
N PHE A 206 -7.93 7.23 9.13
CA PHE A 206 -9.19 6.64 9.57
C PHE A 206 -9.01 5.24 10.17
N ASN A 207 -8.00 4.49 9.70
CA ASN A 207 -7.66 3.18 10.24
C ASN A 207 -7.06 3.22 11.66
N GLN A 208 -6.77 4.41 12.23
CA GLN A 208 -6.38 4.55 13.65
C GLN A 208 -7.57 4.41 14.61
N HIS A 209 -8.78 4.59 14.13
CA HIS A 209 -9.96 4.45 14.98
C HIS A 209 -10.20 2.97 15.33
N THR A 210 -10.40 2.67 16.60
CA THR A 210 -10.52 1.29 17.10
C THR A 210 -11.68 0.48 16.52
N ASP A 211 -12.78 1.17 16.18
CA ASP A 211 -13.97 0.57 15.59
C ASP A 211 -13.89 0.46 14.05
N VAL A 212 -12.76 0.84 13.45
CA VAL A 212 -12.50 0.73 12.01
C VAL A 212 -11.65 -0.50 11.73
N LYS A 213 -12.20 -1.46 11.02
CA LYS A 213 -11.46 -2.62 10.52
C LYS A 213 -10.57 -2.23 9.33
N ARG A 214 -11.11 -1.43 8.42
CA ARG A 214 -10.40 -0.78 7.31
C ARG A 214 -11.24 0.31 6.68
N SER A 215 -10.58 1.20 5.97
CA SER A 215 -11.22 2.29 5.22
C SER A 215 -10.83 2.27 3.76
N ALA A 216 -11.63 2.92 2.91
CA ALA A 216 -11.34 3.10 1.50
C ALA A 216 -11.73 4.51 1.05
N LEU A 217 -10.76 5.25 0.51
CA LEU A 217 -11.01 6.51 -0.16
C LEU A 217 -11.50 6.26 -1.58
N VAL A 218 -12.64 6.86 -1.94
CA VAL A 218 -13.17 6.88 -3.30
C VAL A 218 -13.64 8.30 -3.66
N GLY A 219 -13.65 8.63 -4.95
CA GLY A 219 -14.27 9.85 -5.46
C GLY A 219 -15.61 9.52 -6.12
N LYS A 220 -16.64 10.29 -5.84
CA LYS A 220 -17.88 10.25 -6.62
C LYS A 220 -17.64 10.91 -7.99
N SER A 221 -18.02 10.21 -9.05
CA SER A 221 -17.86 10.72 -10.43
C SER A 221 -18.79 11.89 -10.71
N SER A 222 -19.99 11.86 -10.11
CA SER A 222 -21.05 12.84 -10.33
C SER A 222 -20.69 14.26 -9.89
N ASN A 223 -19.93 14.42 -8.79
CA ASN A 223 -19.62 15.73 -8.21
C ASN A 223 -18.15 15.87 -7.75
N ARG A 224 -17.30 14.88 -8.02
CA ARG A 224 -15.89 14.83 -7.56
C ARG A 224 -15.72 14.95 -6.04
N GLU A 225 -16.74 14.54 -5.29
CA GLU A 225 -16.71 14.56 -3.83
C GLU A 225 -15.86 13.40 -3.30
N PRO A 226 -14.89 13.66 -2.39
CA PRO A 226 -14.14 12.59 -1.73
C PRO A 226 -15.01 11.96 -0.64
N VAL A 227 -15.06 10.64 -0.66
CA VAL A 227 -15.80 9.85 0.31
C VAL A 227 -14.87 8.83 0.95
N ILE A 228 -14.87 8.77 2.27
CA ILE A 228 -14.30 7.65 3.01
C ILE A 228 -15.40 6.64 3.29
N ILE A 229 -15.18 5.41 2.84
CA ILE A 229 -16.04 4.29 3.16
C ILE A 229 -15.35 3.49 4.27
N ILE A 230 -16.10 3.17 5.32
CA ILE A 230 -15.63 2.45 6.50
C ILE A 230 -16.19 1.04 6.50
N GLU A 231 -15.33 0.04 6.62
CA GLU A 231 -15.71 -1.29 7.08
C GLU A 231 -15.55 -1.31 8.61
N PRO A 232 -16.65 -1.40 9.38
CA PRO A 232 -16.56 -1.37 10.82
C PRO A 232 -16.00 -2.68 11.38
N GLU A 233 -15.23 -2.62 12.47
CA GLU A 233 -14.79 -3.81 13.22
C GLU A 233 -16.00 -4.50 13.85
N ASN A 234 -16.94 -3.71 14.41
CA ASN A 234 -18.20 -4.18 14.96
C ASN A 234 -19.37 -3.54 14.24
N LYS A 235 -20.17 -4.36 13.54
CA LYS A 235 -21.35 -3.91 12.80
C LYS A 235 -22.44 -3.30 13.70
N ASP A 236 -22.56 -3.76 14.96
CA ASP A 236 -23.51 -3.23 15.93
C ASP A 236 -23.22 -1.77 16.30
N ARG A 237 -21.97 -1.32 16.23
CA ARG A 237 -21.58 0.07 16.45
C ARG A 237 -22.30 1.02 15.48
N VAL A 238 -22.35 0.64 14.20
CA VAL A 238 -23.04 1.43 13.16
C VAL A 238 -24.56 1.42 13.38
N ALA A 239 -25.12 0.30 13.82
CA ALA A 239 -26.56 0.19 14.05
C ALA A 239 -27.03 1.03 15.25
N LYS A 240 -26.20 1.13 16.31
CA LYS A 240 -26.58 1.81 17.56
C LYS A 240 -26.20 3.30 17.57
N ASP A 241 -25.02 3.65 17.10
CA ASP A 241 -24.38 4.95 17.34
C ASP A 241 -23.80 5.58 16.06
N ARG A 242 -24.45 5.41 14.92
CA ARG A 242 -23.96 5.84 13.60
C ARG A 242 -23.54 7.31 13.56
N GLU A 243 -24.35 8.20 14.15
CA GLU A 243 -24.09 9.64 14.15
C GLU A 243 -22.83 9.98 14.96
N ILE A 244 -22.71 9.38 16.16
CA ILE A 244 -21.55 9.58 17.04
C ILE A 244 -20.30 9.06 16.34
N PHE A 245 -20.34 7.85 15.79
CA PHE A 245 -19.22 7.25 15.07
C PHE A 245 -18.80 8.08 13.85
N THR A 246 -19.78 8.60 13.08
CA THR A 246 -19.49 9.49 11.96
C THR A 246 -18.80 10.77 12.42
N LYS A 247 -19.26 11.38 13.54
CA LYS A 247 -18.66 12.58 14.11
C LYS A 247 -17.23 12.34 14.54
N GLU A 248 -16.95 11.26 15.26
CA GLU A 248 -15.60 10.85 15.69
C GLU A 248 -14.64 10.73 14.50
N LEU A 249 -15.08 10.10 13.41
CA LEU A 249 -14.30 9.94 12.19
C LEU A 249 -14.06 11.27 11.46
N LEU A 250 -15.06 12.15 11.42
CA LEU A 250 -14.92 13.48 10.81
C LEU A 250 -13.95 14.35 11.62
N GLU A 251 -14.01 14.31 12.94
CA GLU A 251 -13.07 15.02 13.83
C GLU A 251 -11.64 14.48 13.63
N LEU A 252 -11.46 13.16 13.56
CA LEU A 252 -10.19 12.52 13.27
C LEU A 252 -9.63 12.98 11.92
N GLY A 253 -10.44 12.96 10.86
CA GLY A 253 -10.05 13.40 9.53
C GLY A 253 -9.72 14.91 9.47
N ALA A 254 -10.45 15.73 10.20
CA ALA A 254 -10.25 17.19 10.23
C ALA A 254 -8.92 17.61 10.89
N ALA A 255 -8.39 16.77 11.77
CA ALA A 255 -7.13 17.03 12.47
C ALA A 255 -5.88 16.95 11.55
N HIS A 256 -6.02 16.42 10.33
CA HIS A 256 -4.90 16.21 9.42
C HIS A 256 -5.09 17.00 8.10
N PRO A 257 -4.06 17.72 7.62
CA PRO A 257 -4.18 18.57 6.41
C PRO A 257 -4.65 17.81 5.16
N HIS A 258 -4.20 16.56 4.98
CA HIS A 258 -4.47 15.74 3.79
C HIS A 258 -5.79 14.95 3.84
N THR A 259 -6.57 15.08 4.92
CA THR A 259 -7.90 14.45 5.06
C THR A 259 -9.00 15.44 5.43
N ARG A 260 -8.65 16.69 5.77
CA ARG A 260 -9.61 17.70 6.21
C ARG A 260 -10.67 18.09 5.16
N SER A 261 -10.39 17.87 3.88
CA SER A 261 -11.34 18.08 2.78
C SER A 261 -12.39 16.96 2.67
N ILE A 262 -12.20 15.83 3.34
CA ILE A 262 -13.13 14.71 3.34
C ILE A 262 -14.25 15.00 4.35
N LYS A 263 -15.49 15.19 3.85
CA LYS A 263 -16.65 15.55 4.66
C LYS A 263 -17.73 14.46 4.67
N LYS A 264 -17.58 13.43 3.82
CA LYS A 264 -18.54 12.35 3.68
C LYS A 264 -17.96 11.04 4.14
N ILE A 265 -18.65 10.40 5.12
CA ILE A 265 -18.37 9.07 5.63
C ILE A 265 -19.53 8.15 5.26
N LEU A 266 -19.23 6.99 4.70
CA LEU A 266 -20.21 5.93 4.44
C LEU A 266 -19.73 4.64 5.12
N PHE A 267 -20.68 3.76 5.45
CA PHE A 267 -20.39 2.48 6.09
C PHE A 267 -20.79 1.34 5.17
N TYR A 268 -19.88 0.42 4.95
CA TYR A 268 -20.08 -0.79 4.15
C TYR A 268 -19.73 -2.03 4.97
N PRO A 269 -20.64 -3.00 5.11
CA PRO A 269 -20.49 -4.04 6.14
C PRO A 269 -19.32 -5.00 5.93
N ASP A 270 -18.97 -5.31 4.67
CA ASP A 270 -17.88 -6.23 4.32
C ASP A 270 -17.29 -5.83 2.97
N PHE A 271 -16.09 -5.27 2.96
CA PHE A 271 -15.48 -4.78 1.73
C PHE A 271 -15.31 -5.87 0.67
N PRO A 272 -15.62 -5.57 -0.61
CA PRO A 272 -15.28 -6.45 -1.72
C PRO A 272 -13.75 -6.49 -1.89
N VAL A 273 -13.14 -7.65 -1.65
CA VAL A 273 -11.69 -7.86 -1.72
C VAL A 273 -11.34 -9.04 -2.62
N ASP A 274 -10.10 -9.06 -3.14
CA ASP A 274 -9.55 -10.21 -3.83
C ASP A 274 -9.46 -11.39 -2.85
N VAL A 275 -10.19 -12.46 -3.13
CA VAL A 275 -10.26 -13.66 -2.29
C VAL A 275 -8.92 -14.36 -2.09
N ARG A 276 -7.97 -14.21 -3.03
CA ARG A 276 -6.65 -14.82 -2.94
C ARG A 276 -5.76 -14.19 -1.88
N HIS A 277 -5.91 -12.90 -1.64
CA HIS A 277 -5.03 -12.14 -0.75
C HIS A 277 -5.79 -11.47 0.40
N ASN A 278 -7.13 -11.42 0.34
CA ASN A 278 -8.03 -10.77 1.31
C ASN A 278 -7.59 -9.34 1.72
N ALA A 279 -6.85 -8.67 0.86
CA ALA A 279 -6.24 -7.37 1.14
C ALA A 279 -6.48 -6.33 0.05
N LYS A 280 -6.56 -6.76 -1.21
CA LYS A 280 -6.78 -5.85 -2.33
C LYS A 280 -8.28 -5.49 -2.40
N ILE A 281 -8.60 -4.27 -2.02
CA ILE A 281 -9.98 -3.73 -2.06
C ILE A 281 -10.35 -3.40 -3.52
N PHE A 282 -11.52 -3.85 -3.97
CA PHE A 282 -12.11 -3.47 -5.25
C PHE A 282 -12.79 -2.10 -5.13
N ARG A 283 -11.97 -1.03 -5.18
CA ARG A 283 -12.43 0.35 -4.99
C ARG A 283 -13.45 0.78 -6.04
N GLU A 284 -13.37 0.25 -7.24
CA GLU A 284 -14.32 0.52 -8.32
C GLU A 284 -15.75 0.11 -7.93
N LYS A 285 -15.89 -1.03 -7.23
CA LYS A 285 -17.19 -1.49 -6.72
C LYS A 285 -17.70 -0.60 -5.60
N LEU A 286 -16.81 -0.17 -4.71
CA LEU A 286 -17.15 0.75 -3.63
C LEU A 286 -17.52 2.14 -4.16
N ALA A 287 -16.81 2.64 -5.17
CA ALA A 287 -17.12 3.91 -5.82
C ALA A 287 -18.50 3.86 -6.49
N ALA A 288 -18.78 2.81 -7.29
CA ALA A 288 -20.08 2.62 -7.91
C ALA A 288 -21.23 2.54 -6.88
N TRP A 289 -20.99 1.84 -5.77
CA TRP A 289 -21.96 1.79 -4.68
C TRP A 289 -22.15 3.17 -4.02
N ALA A 290 -21.07 3.92 -3.78
CA ALA A 290 -21.16 5.25 -3.17
C ALA A 290 -21.91 6.28 -4.02
N GLU A 291 -21.97 6.11 -5.36
CA GLU A 291 -22.78 6.97 -6.23
C GLU A 291 -24.29 6.88 -5.93
N SER A 292 -24.76 5.72 -5.43
CA SER A 292 -26.16 5.47 -5.11
C SER A 292 -26.55 5.89 -3.69
N GLN A 293 -25.61 6.42 -2.88
CA GLN A 293 -25.84 6.81 -1.47
C GLN A 293 -26.04 8.35 -1.30
#